data_a385ca023abe95226d4025e0b9caffa0
#
_entry.id   a385ca023abe95226d4025e0b9caffa0
#
_cell.length_a   1.000
_cell.length_b   1.000
_cell.length_c   1.000
_cell.angle_alpha   90.00
_cell.angle_beta   90.00
_cell.angle_gamma   90.00
#
_symmetry.space_group_name_H-M   'P 1'
#
loop_
_entity.id
_entity.type
_entity.pdbx_description
1 polymer ?
#
loop_
_entity_poly.entity_id
_entity_poly.type
_entity_poly.pdbx_seq_one_letter_code
_entity_poly.pdbx_strand_id
1 'polypeptide(L)'
;MKECISREAALAALKTYNKEPFHILHALTVEGVMRWYANELGYGEDGDFWATVGLLHDIDFEMWPEQHCIKAPELLEKAGCSDEFIHAVCSHGYGLVCDVEPTHQMEKVLFAADELTGLIGAAARMRPSKSVMDMEVSSLKKKYKDKKFAAGCSRDVIQTGAERLGWTLEELMEKTILAMRSCEAQVNEELASIT
;
A
#
# COMPACT_ATOMS: atom_id res chain seq x y z
N MET A 1 -15.20 -15.92 2.77
CA MET A 1 -13.95 -15.37 3.33
C MET A 1 -12.78 -16.06 2.67
N LYS A 2 -11.85 -15.31 2.15
CA LYS A 2 -10.62 -15.85 1.61
C LYS A 2 -9.71 -16.29 2.75
N GLU A 3 -9.05 -17.43 2.61
CA GLU A 3 -8.08 -17.90 3.61
C GLU A 3 -6.86 -16.98 3.61
N CYS A 4 -6.47 -16.53 4.79
CA CYS A 4 -5.35 -15.63 5.02
C CYS A 4 -4.59 -16.07 6.27
N ILE A 5 -3.29 -15.86 6.30
CA ILE A 5 -2.53 -15.97 7.54
C ILE A 5 -3.04 -14.95 8.55
N SER A 6 -2.89 -15.24 9.85
CA SER A 6 -3.30 -14.26 10.86
C SER A 6 -2.48 -12.97 10.73
N ARG A 7 -3.09 -11.82 11.08
CA ARG A 7 -2.38 -10.53 11.08
C ARG A 7 -1.10 -10.57 11.94
N GLU A 8 -1.15 -11.28 13.06
CA GLU A 8 0.00 -11.44 13.95
C GLU A 8 1.15 -12.17 13.23
N ALA A 9 0.86 -13.28 12.54
CA ALA A 9 1.84 -14.01 11.76
C ALA A 9 2.37 -13.16 10.57
N ALA A 10 1.52 -12.40 9.91
CA ALA A 10 1.91 -11.49 8.83
C ALA A 10 2.86 -10.38 9.32
N LEU A 11 2.56 -9.75 10.46
CA LEU A 11 3.42 -8.73 11.06
C LEU A 11 4.77 -9.33 11.49
N ALA A 12 4.78 -10.54 12.03
CA ALA A 12 6.01 -11.26 12.36
C ALA A 12 6.86 -11.56 11.13
N ALA A 13 6.22 -11.99 10.02
CA ALA A 13 6.89 -12.21 8.73
C ALA A 13 7.47 -10.90 8.18
N LEU A 14 6.69 -9.81 8.14
CA LEU A 14 7.16 -8.50 7.73
C LEU A 14 8.41 -8.09 8.51
N LYS A 15 8.34 -8.14 9.85
CA LYS A 15 9.44 -7.77 10.76
C LYS A 15 10.68 -8.67 10.65
N THR A 16 10.57 -9.82 10.02
CA THR A 16 11.72 -10.68 9.74
C THR A 16 12.61 -10.05 8.66
N TYR A 17 12.01 -9.44 7.65
CA TYR A 17 12.71 -8.95 6.45
C TYR A 17 12.77 -7.42 6.36
N ASN A 18 11.96 -6.69 7.15
CA ASN A 18 11.91 -5.24 7.18
C ASN A 18 12.23 -4.74 8.60
N LYS A 19 13.25 -3.90 8.73
CA LYS A 19 13.75 -3.35 10.00
C LYS A 19 13.66 -1.83 10.06
N GLU A 20 13.74 -1.18 8.90
CA GLU A 20 13.70 0.27 8.81
C GLU A 20 12.31 0.79 9.16
N PRO A 21 12.19 1.73 10.13
CA PRO A 21 10.89 2.27 10.54
C PRO A 21 10.06 2.83 9.39
N PHE A 22 10.71 3.32 8.33
CA PHE A 22 10.04 3.84 7.16
C PHE A 22 9.28 2.76 6.39
N HIS A 23 9.89 1.58 6.17
CA HIS A 23 9.23 0.48 5.47
C HIS A 23 8.09 -0.11 6.30
N ILE A 24 8.30 -0.24 7.61
CA ILE A 24 7.23 -0.69 8.53
C ILE A 24 6.07 0.31 8.54
N LEU A 25 6.35 1.62 8.59
CA LEU A 25 5.32 2.66 8.51
C LEU A 25 4.51 2.57 7.22
N HIS A 26 5.19 2.37 6.08
CA HIS A 26 4.55 2.23 4.78
C HIS A 26 3.64 0.99 4.75
N ALA A 27 4.15 -0.16 5.17
CA ALA A 27 3.38 -1.40 5.23
C ALA A 27 2.12 -1.29 6.09
N LEU A 28 2.22 -0.73 7.30
CA LEU A 28 1.07 -0.48 8.19
C LEU A 28 0.08 0.54 7.59
N THR A 29 0.59 1.54 6.87
CA THR A 29 -0.26 2.52 6.19
C THR A 29 -1.05 1.85 5.07
N VAL A 30 -0.39 1.06 4.22
CA VAL A 30 -1.06 0.35 3.11
C VAL A 30 -2.03 -0.70 3.65
N GLU A 31 -1.73 -1.39 4.76
CA GLU A 31 -2.67 -2.25 5.47
C GLU A 31 -3.98 -1.51 5.80
N GLY A 32 -3.87 -0.36 6.47
CA GLY A 32 -5.03 0.45 6.85
C GLY A 32 -5.81 0.98 5.65
N VAL A 33 -5.11 1.44 4.63
CA VAL A 33 -5.69 1.92 3.37
C VAL A 33 -6.47 0.81 2.66
N MET A 34 -5.90 -0.38 2.54
CA MET A 34 -6.56 -1.51 1.89
C MET A 34 -7.81 -1.96 2.65
N ARG A 35 -7.77 -1.98 3.98
CA ARG A 35 -8.95 -2.24 4.82
C ARG A 35 -10.06 -1.21 4.58
N TRP A 36 -9.71 0.06 4.53
CA TRP A 36 -10.66 1.14 4.25
C TRP A 36 -11.31 0.96 2.89
N TYR A 37 -10.53 0.69 1.85
CA TYR A 37 -11.05 0.45 0.50
C TYR A 37 -11.95 -0.78 0.41
N ALA A 38 -11.61 -1.86 1.12
CA ALA A 38 -12.48 -3.03 1.18
C ALA A 38 -13.88 -2.68 1.70
N ASN A 39 -13.94 -1.91 2.78
CA ASN A 39 -15.21 -1.45 3.35
C ASN A 39 -15.95 -0.50 2.41
N GLU A 40 -15.27 0.50 1.87
CA GLU A 40 -15.84 1.52 0.99
C GLU A 40 -16.42 0.94 -0.30
N LEU A 41 -15.79 -0.11 -0.83
CA LEU A 41 -16.17 -0.75 -2.09
C LEU A 41 -17.12 -1.94 -1.92
N GLY A 42 -17.58 -2.24 -0.70
CA GLY A 42 -18.52 -3.30 -0.42
C GLY A 42 -17.91 -4.70 -0.26
N TYR A 43 -16.59 -4.78 -0.03
CA TYR A 43 -15.84 -6.03 0.23
C TYR A 43 -15.48 -6.18 1.71
N GLY A 44 -16.26 -5.60 2.63
CA GLY A 44 -15.94 -5.58 4.06
C GLY A 44 -15.74 -6.97 4.69
N GLU A 45 -16.41 -8.01 4.18
CA GLU A 45 -16.22 -9.39 4.63
C GLU A 45 -14.81 -9.93 4.32
N ASP A 46 -14.14 -9.42 3.28
CA ASP A 46 -12.78 -9.75 2.88
C ASP A 46 -11.77 -8.70 3.38
N GLY A 47 -12.19 -7.78 4.24
CA GLY A 47 -11.37 -6.66 4.72
C GLY A 47 -10.06 -7.07 5.38
N ASP A 48 -10.05 -8.20 6.12
CA ASP A 48 -8.83 -8.76 6.72
C ASP A 48 -7.85 -9.28 5.66
N PHE A 49 -8.35 -9.91 4.62
CA PHE A 49 -7.54 -10.38 3.51
C PHE A 49 -6.89 -9.20 2.76
N TRP A 50 -7.69 -8.17 2.40
CA TRP A 50 -7.18 -6.97 1.74
C TRP A 50 -6.10 -6.27 2.57
N ALA A 51 -6.36 -6.12 3.86
CA ALA A 51 -5.43 -5.50 4.78
C ALA A 51 -4.11 -6.27 4.89
N THR A 52 -4.19 -7.60 5.03
CA THR A 52 -2.98 -8.43 5.17
C THR A 52 -2.17 -8.46 3.88
N VAL A 53 -2.81 -8.45 2.70
CA VAL A 53 -2.11 -8.26 1.42
C VAL A 53 -1.39 -6.91 1.40
N GLY A 54 -2.05 -5.84 1.83
CA GLY A 54 -1.44 -4.52 1.96
C GLY A 54 -0.27 -4.49 2.95
N LEU A 55 -0.36 -5.22 4.07
CA LEU A 55 0.72 -5.32 5.06
C LEU A 55 1.98 -6.00 4.49
N LEU A 56 1.82 -6.96 3.59
CA LEU A 56 2.92 -7.79 3.08
C LEU A 56 3.34 -7.45 1.64
N HIS A 57 2.75 -6.41 1.01
CA HIS A 57 3.03 -6.13 -0.40
C HIS A 57 4.52 -5.91 -0.69
N ASP A 58 5.23 -5.24 0.21
CA ASP A 58 6.65 -4.89 0.13
C ASP A 58 7.56 -5.80 0.98
N ILE A 59 7.14 -7.03 1.28
CA ILE A 59 7.88 -7.93 2.19
C ILE A 59 9.35 -8.13 1.81
N ASP A 60 9.67 -8.06 0.52
CA ASP A 60 11.01 -8.28 -0.03
C ASP A 60 11.79 -6.99 -0.32
N PHE A 61 11.14 -5.82 -0.29
CA PHE A 61 11.70 -4.58 -0.84
C PHE A 61 12.97 -4.12 -0.10
N GLU A 62 13.01 -4.20 1.24
CA GLU A 62 14.16 -3.73 2.00
C GLU A 62 15.42 -4.56 1.77
N MET A 63 15.29 -5.88 1.76
CA MET A 63 16.43 -6.79 1.63
C MET A 63 16.81 -7.12 0.18
N TRP A 64 15.85 -7.06 -0.73
CA TRP A 64 16.05 -7.44 -2.14
C TRP A 64 15.41 -6.44 -3.11
N PRO A 65 15.77 -5.13 -3.06
CA PRO A 65 15.12 -4.11 -3.90
C PRO A 65 15.24 -4.40 -5.41
N GLU A 66 16.35 -5.01 -5.84
CA GLU A 66 16.55 -5.40 -7.25
C GLU A 66 15.78 -6.67 -7.66
N GLN A 67 15.15 -7.35 -6.70
CA GLN A 67 14.33 -8.54 -6.89
C GLN A 67 12.91 -8.35 -6.33
N HIS A 68 12.49 -7.10 -6.20
CA HIS A 68 11.16 -6.76 -5.72
C HIS A 68 10.07 -7.44 -6.55
N CYS A 69 9.04 -7.99 -5.90
CA CYS A 69 7.99 -8.87 -6.44
C CYS A 69 8.50 -10.21 -7.03
N ILE A 70 9.82 -10.40 -7.22
CA ILE A 70 10.41 -11.66 -7.68
C ILE A 70 10.77 -12.55 -6.49
N LYS A 71 11.27 -11.95 -5.40
CA LYS A 71 11.61 -12.66 -4.17
C LYS A 71 10.39 -12.87 -3.26
N ALA A 72 9.37 -12.03 -3.36
CA ALA A 72 8.18 -12.08 -2.53
C ALA A 72 7.47 -13.45 -2.52
N PRO A 73 7.28 -14.18 -3.64
CA PRO A 73 6.65 -15.51 -3.62
C PRO A 73 7.30 -16.48 -2.64
N GLU A 74 8.61 -16.61 -2.67
CA GLU A 74 9.35 -17.52 -1.76
C GLU A 74 9.14 -17.16 -0.28
N LEU A 75 9.12 -15.86 0.04
CA LEU A 75 8.96 -15.39 1.40
C LEU A 75 7.53 -15.60 1.91
N LEU A 76 6.56 -15.37 1.04
CA LEU A 76 5.13 -15.54 1.33
C LEU A 76 4.74 -17.01 1.45
N GLU A 77 5.28 -17.90 0.60
CA GLU A 77 5.14 -19.35 0.73
C GLU A 77 5.66 -19.84 2.09
N LYS A 78 6.84 -19.38 2.51
CA LYS A 78 7.39 -19.68 3.83
C LYS A 78 6.52 -19.18 4.98
N ALA A 79 5.79 -18.08 4.78
CA ALA A 79 4.84 -17.56 5.74
C ALA A 79 3.50 -18.31 5.74
N GLY A 80 3.28 -19.24 4.79
CA GLY A 80 2.06 -20.02 4.67
C GLY A 80 0.94 -19.33 3.89
N CYS A 81 1.27 -18.36 3.05
CA CYS A 81 0.30 -17.68 2.20
C CYS A 81 -0.11 -18.55 1.01
N SER A 82 -1.36 -18.42 0.56
CA SER A 82 -1.88 -19.10 -0.62
C SER A 82 -1.39 -18.47 -1.92
N ASP A 83 -1.48 -19.23 -3.04
CA ASP A 83 -1.14 -18.73 -4.37
C ASP A 83 -1.94 -17.47 -4.75
N GLU A 84 -3.22 -17.40 -4.33
CA GLU A 84 -4.07 -16.22 -4.54
C GLU A 84 -3.54 -14.99 -3.80
N PHE A 85 -3.06 -15.18 -2.56
CA PHE A 85 -2.45 -14.12 -1.77
C PHE A 85 -1.15 -13.63 -2.41
N ILE A 86 -0.30 -14.57 -2.86
CA ILE A 86 0.98 -14.28 -3.51
C ILE A 86 0.76 -13.52 -4.82
N HIS A 87 -0.20 -13.95 -5.64
CA HIS A 87 -0.60 -13.25 -6.86
C HIS A 87 -1.03 -11.80 -6.53
N ALA A 88 -1.88 -11.64 -5.53
CA ALA A 88 -2.37 -10.33 -5.12
C ALA A 88 -1.23 -9.40 -4.69
N VAL A 89 -0.29 -9.91 -3.89
CA VAL A 89 0.91 -9.14 -3.50
C VAL A 89 1.72 -8.77 -4.74
N CYS A 90 2.10 -9.73 -5.58
CA CYS A 90 2.99 -9.46 -6.72
C CYS A 90 2.36 -8.53 -7.77
N SER A 91 1.03 -8.50 -7.87
CA SER A 91 0.32 -7.71 -8.89
C SER A 91 0.53 -6.19 -8.76
N HIS A 92 0.95 -5.68 -7.58
CA HIS A 92 1.24 -4.25 -7.44
C HIS A 92 2.47 -3.80 -8.23
N GLY A 93 3.41 -4.72 -8.50
CA GLY A 93 4.61 -4.46 -9.31
C GLY A 93 4.43 -4.59 -10.83
N TYR A 94 3.20 -4.82 -11.30
CA TYR A 94 2.91 -5.06 -12.71
C TYR A 94 3.42 -3.96 -13.64
N GLY A 95 4.16 -4.38 -14.67
CA GLY A 95 4.71 -3.48 -15.68
C GLY A 95 5.92 -2.65 -15.22
N LEU A 96 6.31 -2.74 -13.94
CA LEU A 96 7.53 -2.13 -13.40
C LEU A 96 8.61 -3.17 -13.13
N VAL A 97 8.28 -4.18 -12.33
CA VAL A 97 9.25 -5.17 -11.82
C VAL A 97 8.81 -6.61 -12.08
N CYS A 98 7.54 -6.84 -12.40
CA CYS A 98 7.01 -8.16 -12.74
C CYS A 98 5.90 -8.08 -13.79
N ASP A 99 5.45 -9.25 -14.28
CA ASP A 99 4.38 -9.38 -15.30
C ASP A 99 3.13 -10.07 -14.71
N VAL A 100 2.83 -9.81 -13.43
CA VAL A 100 1.63 -10.31 -12.75
C VAL A 100 0.55 -9.26 -12.81
N GLU A 101 -0.41 -9.42 -13.73
CA GLU A 101 -1.43 -8.41 -13.99
C GLU A 101 -2.47 -8.31 -12.86
N PRO A 102 -2.81 -7.11 -12.35
CA PRO A 102 -3.89 -6.93 -11.38
C PRO A 102 -5.25 -7.17 -12.04
N THR A 103 -5.93 -8.26 -11.67
CA THR A 103 -7.22 -8.69 -12.24
C THR A 103 -8.38 -8.46 -11.30
N HIS A 104 -8.22 -8.78 -10.01
CA HIS A 104 -9.23 -8.57 -8.99
C HIS A 104 -9.32 -7.10 -8.57
N GLN A 105 -10.50 -6.67 -8.08
CA GLN A 105 -10.69 -5.27 -7.64
C GLN A 105 -9.69 -4.86 -6.56
N MET A 106 -9.40 -5.74 -5.60
CA MET A 106 -8.39 -5.52 -4.56
C MET A 106 -7.01 -5.23 -5.16
N GLU A 107 -6.57 -6.03 -6.13
CA GLU A 107 -5.27 -5.90 -6.78
C GLU A 107 -5.16 -4.58 -7.54
N LYS A 108 -6.24 -4.17 -8.23
CA LYS A 108 -6.31 -2.87 -8.91
C LYS A 108 -6.22 -1.71 -7.92
N VAL A 109 -6.85 -1.87 -6.74
CA VAL A 109 -6.75 -0.86 -5.66
C VAL A 109 -5.34 -0.80 -5.12
N LEU A 110 -4.72 -1.93 -4.81
CA LEU A 110 -3.34 -1.96 -4.32
C LEU A 110 -2.39 -1.32 -5.33
N PHE A 111 -2.45 -1.74 -6.59
CA PHE A 111 -1.66 -1.18 -7.70
C PHE A 111 -1.81 0.35 -7.82
N ALA A 112 -3.03 0.87 -7.66
CA ALA A 112 -3.30 2.30 -7.79
C ALA A 112 -2.89 3.12 -6.54
N ALA A 113 -3.08 2.54 -5.35
CA ALA A 113 -2.97 3.26 -4.09
C ALA A 113 -1.57 3.21 -3.47
N ASP A 114 -0.79 2.17 -3.71
CA ASP A 114 0.52 1.98 -3.11
C ASP A 114 1.44 3.20 -3.36
N GLU A 115 1.81 3.47 -4.58
CA GLU A 115 2.65 4.61 -4.98
C GLU A 115 2.06 5.96 -4.54
N LEU A 116 0.72 6.05 -4.51
CA LEU A 116 0.02 7.26 -4.07
C LEU A 116 0.12 7.44 -2.55
N THR A 117 0.10 6.37 -1.76
CA THR A 117 0.31 6.46 -0.30
C THR A 117 1.71 6.97 0.02
N GLY A 118 2.71 6.53 -0.72
CA GLY A 118 4.09 7.03 -0.62
C GLY A 118 4.17 8.54 -0.91
N LEU A 119 3.52 8.98 -1.98
CA LEU A 119 3.46 10.40 -2.36
C LEU A 119 2.73 11.25 -1.29
N ILE A 120 1.58 10.78 -0.80
CA ILE A 120 0.80 11.45 0.25
C ILE A 120 1.62 11.52 1.55
N GLY A 121 2.24 10.42 1.96
CA GLY A 121 3.08 10.37 3.16
C GLY A 121 4.28 11.33 3.08
N ALA A 122 4.93 11.41 1.92
CA ALA A 122 6.00 12.40 1.69
C ALA A 122 5.47 13.84 1.79
N ALA A 123 4.28 14.11 1.22
CA ALA A 123 3.66 15.43 1.29
C ALA A 123 3.23 15.79 2.73
N ALA A 124 2.69 14.84 3.49
CA ALA A 124 2.31 15.02 4.88
C ALA A 124 3.51 15.42 5.75
N ARG A 125 4.65 14.73 5.62
CA ARG A 125 5.87 15.03 6.39
C ARG A 125 6.40 16.45 6.17
N MET A 126 6.13 17.07 5.03
CA MET A 126 6.54 18.47 4.74
C MET A 126 5.55 19.52 5.29
N ARG A 127 4.40 19.10 5.79
CA ARG A 127 3.43 20.02 6.40
C ARG A 127 3.86 20.40 7.83
N PRO A 128 3.45 21.55 8.34
CA PRO A 128 3.67 21.88 9.77
C PRO A 128 3.05 20.86 10.72
N SER A 129 1.87 20.30 10.37
CA SER A 129 1.17 19.28 11.13
C SER A 129 1.87 17.90 11.09
N LYS A 130 2.69 17.65 10.06
CA LYS A 130 3.25 16.33 9.72
C LYS A 130 2.20 15.22 9.62
N SER A 131 0.98 15.55 9.23
CA SER A 131 -0.19 14.70 9.22
C SER A 131 -0.96 14.81 7.91
N VAL A 132 -1.72 13.76 7.56
CA VAL A 132 -2.66 13.77 6.43
C VAL A 132 -4.00 14.41 6.80
N MET A 133 -4.24 14.66 8.08
CA MET A 133 -5.55 15.14 8.58
C MET A 133 -5.96 16.50 8.00
N ASP A 134 -5.02 17.38 7.73
CA ASP A 134 -5.26 18.72 7.15
C ASP A 134 -4.88 18.81 5.66
N MET A 135 -4.61 17.68 5.00
CA MET A 135 -4.22 17.67 3.59
C MET A 135 -5.42 17.81 2.66
N GLU A 136 -5.37 18.77 1.76
CA GLU A 136 -6.37 18.97 0.72
C GLU A 136 -5.90 18.39 -0.62
N VAL A 137 -6.83 17.85 -1.43
CA VAL A 137 -6.57 17.31 -2.78
C VAL A 137 -5.85 18.33 -3.65
N SER A 138 -6.25 19.60 -3.56
CA SER A 138 -5.61 20.69 -4.31
C SER A 138 -4.13 20.89 -3.98
N SER A 139 -3.75 20.66 -2.73
CA SER A 139 -2.35 20.68 -2.28
C SER A 139 -1.58 19.46 -2.80
N LEU A 140 -2.19 18.28 -2.72
CA LEU A 140 -1.59 17.04 -3.23
C LEU A 140 -1.39 17.10 -4.76
N LYS A 141 -2.36 17.64 -5.52
CA LYS A 141 -2.23 17.85 -6.99
C LYS A 141 -1.03 18.69 -7.37
N LYS A 142 -0.66 19.69 -6.56
CA LYS A 142 0.56 20.49 -6.78
C LYS A 142 1.82 19.64 -6.61
N LYS A 143 1.86 18.80 -5.58
CA LYS A 143 2.98 17.88 -5.31
C LYS A 143 3.09 16.78 -6.38
N TYR A 144 1.95 16.25 -6.83
CA TYR A 144 1.90 15.27 -7.91
C TYR A 144 2.51 15.80 -9.22
N LYS A 145 2.23 17.06 -9.57
CA LYS A 145 2.77 17.71 -10.78
C LYS A 145 4.29 17.97 -10.70
N ASP A 146 4.83 18.11 -9.51
CA ASP A 146 6.28 18.26 -9.29
C ASP A 146 6.96 16.89 -9.38
N LYS A 147 7.51 16.56 -10.54
CA LYS A 147 8.18 15.28 -10.80
C LYS A 147 9.46 15.07 -9.97
N LYS A 148 10.02 16.14 -9.37
CA LYS A 148 11.18 16.01 -8.48
C LYS A 148 10.77 15.69 -7.04
N PHE A 149 9.53 16.02 -6.68
CA PHE A 149 8.99 15.70 -5.37
C PHE A 149 8.63 14.21 -5.30
N ALA A 150 9.12 13.50 -4.27
CA ALA A 150 8.92 12.06 -4.11
C ALA A 150 9.13 11.31 -5.45
N ALA A 151 10.30 11.49 -6.05
CA ALA A 151 10.62 11.00 -7.40
C ALA A 151 10.59 9.45 -7.50
N GLY A 152 10.70 8.75 -6.36
CA GLY A 152 10.52 7.30 -6.30
C GLY A 152 9.08 6.83 -6.51
N CYS A 153 8.08 7.70 -6.29
CA CYS A 153 6.67 7.35 -6.52
C CYS A 153 6.30 7.55 -8.00
N SER A 154 5.97 6.47 -8.68
CA SER A 154 5.64 6.46 -10.11
C SER A 154 4.30 7.14 -10.41
N ARG A 155 4.33 8.30 -11.09
CA ARG A 155 3.12 8.99 -11.53
C ARG A 155 2.37 8.22 -12.61
N ASP A 156 3.08 7.45 -13.41
CA ASP A 156 2.49 6.65 -14.48
C ASP A 156 1.69 5.48 -13.89
N VAL A 157 2.20 4.83 -12.84
CA VAL A 157 1.47 3.79 -12.10
C VAL A 157 0.22 4.37 -11.45
N ILE A 158 0.33 5.50 -10.75
CA ILE A 158 -0.82 6.17 -10.12
C ILE A 158 -1.90 6.52 -11.16
N GLN A 159 -1.50 7.08 -12.30
CA GLN A 159 -2.43 7.43 -13.37
C GLN A 159 -3.08 6.19 -13.99
N THR A 160 -2.28 5.20 -14.36
CA THR A 160 -2.77 3.92 -14.93
C THR A 160 -3.67 3.20 -13.92
N GLY A 161 -3.33 3.25 -12.63
CA GLY A 161 -4.14 2.66 -11.57
C GLY A 161 -5.52 3.29 -11.46
N ALA A 162 -5.63 4.62 -11.52
CA ALA A 162 -6.91 5.31 -11.57
C ALA A 162 -7.74 4.88 -12.79
N GLU A 163 -7.12 4.80 -13.96
CA GLU A 163 -7.77 4.38 -15.19
C GLU A 163 -8.27 2.92 -15.14
N ARG A 164 -7.48 2.00 -14.56
CA ARG A 164 -7.87 0.58 -14.33
C ARG A 164 -9.05 0.43 -13.38
N LEU A 165 -9.20 1.36 -12.43
CA LEU A 165 -10.34 1.42 -11.52
C LEU A 165 -11.57 2.10 -12.14
N GLY A 166 -11.42 2.77 -13.31
CA GLY A 166 -12.45 3.60 -13.91
C GLY A 166 -12.69 4.92 -13.15
N TRP A 167 -11.70 5.38 -12.40
CA TRP A 167 -11.75 6.59 -11.59
C TRP A 167 -10.93 7.71 -12.22
N THR A 168 -11.30 8.93 -11.88
CA THR A 168 -10.42 10.07 -12.13
C THR A 168 -9.25 10.06 -11.14
N LEU A 169 -8.14 10.68 -11.55
CA LEU A 169 -7.00 10.86 -10.64
C LEU A 169 -7.40 11.61 -9.36
N GLU A 170 -8.34 12.55 -9.47
CA GLU A 170 -8.83 13.34 -8.33
C GLU A 170 -9.63 12.47 -7.34
N GLU A 171 -10.50 11.60 -7.85
CA GLU A 171 -11.22 10.61 -7.02
C GLU A 171 -10.28 9.65 -6.31
N LEU A 172 -9.24 9.15 -7.01
CA LEU A 172 -8.24 8.30 -6.39
C LEU A 172 -7.49 9.04 -5.28
N MET A 173 -7.08 10.29 -5.51
CA MET A 173 -6.41 11.12 -4.49
C MET A 173 -7.31 11.37 -3.29
N GLU A 174 -8.57 11.76 -3.49
CA GLU A 174 -9.53 12.03 -2.43
C GLU A 174 -9.75 10.79 -1.56
N LYS A 175 -10.08 9.65 -2.19
CA LYS A 175 -10.31 8.39 -1.49
C LYS A 175 -9.07 7.93 -0.72
N THR A 176 -7.89 8.02 -1.30
CA THR A 176 -6.65 7.59 -0.63
C THR A 176 -6.30 8.51 0.55
N ILE A 177 -6.54 9.82 0.45
CA ILE A 177 -6.39 10.74 1.60
C ILE A 177 -7.36 10.35 2.72
N LEU A 178 -8.63 10.08 2.41
CA LEU A 178 -9.62 9.65 3.40
C LEU A 178 -9.22 8.32 4.06
N ALA A 179 -8.77 7.37 3.26
CA ALA A 179 -8.27 6.08 3.75
C ALA A 179 -7.08 6.27 4.72
N MET A 180 -6.09 7.07 4.36
CA MET A 180 -4.94 7.34 5.23
C MET A 180 -5.34 8.08 6.51
N ARG A 181 -6.28 9.04 6.45
CA ARG A 181 -6.82 9.72 7.63
C ARG A 181 -7.47 8.74 8.61
N SER A 182 -8.16 7.73 8.08
CA SER A 182 -8.89 6.77 8.92
C SER A 182 -7.95 5.89 9.77
N CYS A 183 -6.70 5.70 9.34
CA CYS A 183 -5.76 4.80 10.00
C CYS A 183 -4.53 5.51 10.60
N GLU A 184 -4.26 6.78 10.30
CA GLU A 184 -3.02 7.49 10.69
C GLU A 184 -2.72 7.38 12.19
N ALA A 185 -3.72 7.58 13.06
CA ALA A 185 -3.51 7.54 14.50
C ALA A 185 -3.09 6.14 14.98
N GLN A 186 -3.80 5.10 14.52
CA GLN A 186 -3.50 3.72 14.87
C GLN A 186 -2.13 3.28 14.34
N VAL A 187 -1.82 3.65 13.11
CA VAL A 187 -0.52 3.34 12.46
C VAL A 187 0.64 3.96 13.25
N ASN A 188 0.50 5.22 13.66
CA ASN A 188 1.54 5.89 14.45
C ASN A 188 1.72 5.27 15.84
N GLU A 189 0.62 4.90 16.51
CA GLU A 189 0.66 4.22 17.82
C GLU A 189 1.34 2.84 17.70
N GLU A 190 0.96 2.06 16.70
CA GLU A 190 1.53 0.75 16.48
C GLU A 190 3.02 0.83 16.11
N LEU A 191 3.40 1.73 15.20
CA LEU A 191 4.80 1.95 14.85
C LEU A 191 5.63 2.28 16.10
N ALA A 192 5.15 3.17 16.94
CA ALA A 192 5.85 3.55 18.19
C ALA A 192 5.97 2.37 19.17
N SER A 193 5.12 1.37 19.09
CA SER A 193 5.16 0.18 19.96
C SER A 193 6.15 -0.90 19.47
N ILE A 194 6.56 -0.85 18.21
CA ILE A 194 7.38 -1.90 17.58
C ILE A 194 8.75 -1.41 17.11
N THR A 195 9.02 -0.11 17.19
CA THR A 195 10.31 0.54 16.89
C THR A 195 10.91 1.17 18.13
#